data_6b5045e4d2bd42ac043982c5efe938a5
#
_entry.id   6b5045e4d2bd42ac043982c5efe938a5
#
_cell.length_a   1.000
_cell.length_b   1.000
_cell.length_c   1.000
_cell.angle_alpha   90.00
_cell.angle_beta   90.00
_cell.angle_gamma   90.00
#
_symmetry.space_group_name_H-M   'P 1'
#
loop_
_entity.id
_entity.type
_entity.pdbx_description
1 polymer ?
#
loop_
_entity_poly.entity_id
_entity_poly.type
_entity_poly.pdbx_seq_one_letter_code
_entity_poly.pdbx_strand_id
1 'polypeptide(L)'
;MTSVGGLAGFWLMALLTLHVNVGETKRNSLNEPDVPFPPARPTSENLAAICHQGQGRPRYPDSFFGGSGASHFRRRGKAINRLESWYTLCCSGQVAQWTTQILCCAQQAWKQALSQFCVEEYSTMTVPYECCADRGETRWTCFDSELPNPNYKPTPGYTAPPVPQELGFIFNANAC
;
A
#
# COMPACT_ATOMS: atom_id res chain seq x y z
N MET A 1 -19.13 56.46 -63.71
CA MET A 1 -19.89 55.32 -64.23
C MET A 1 -19.50 54.07 -63.48
N THR A 2 -20.48 53.47 -62.84
CA THR A 2 -20.59 52.13 -62.25
C THR A 2 -19.50 51.62 -61.33
N SER A 3 -19.84 51.75 -60.04
CA SER A 3 -19.32 51.01 -58.88
C SER A 3 -19.75 49.54 -58.96
N VAL A 4 -18.84 48.63 -58.63
CA VAL A 4 -19.22 47.30 -58.29
C VAL A 4 -18.59 46.99 -56.92
N GLY A 5 -19.45 46.88 -55.93
CA GLY A 5 -19.08 46.49 -54.56
C GLY A 5 -18.78 44.98 -54.46
N GLY A 6 -17.65 44.68 -53.89
CA GLY A 6 -17.27 43.32 -53.50
C GLY A 6 -17.65 43.08 -52.04
N LEU A 7 -18.63 42.23 -51.82
CA LEU A 7 -18.98 41.69 -50.50
C LEU A 7 -17.93 40.69 -50.06
N ALA A 8 -17.08 41.10 -49.14
CA ALA A 8 -16.19 40.18 -48.41
C ALA A 8 -16.99 39.40 -47.36
N GLY A 9 -17.34 38.18 -47.67
CA GLY A 9 -17.97 37.26 -46.73
C GLY A 9 -16.98 36.81 -45.69
N PHE A 10 -17.15 37.29 -44.46
CA PHE A 10 -16.44 36.77 -43.29
C PHE A 10 -17.04 35.41 -42.92
N TRP A 11 -16.34 34.36 -43.26
CA TRP A 11 -16.60 33.06 -42.72
C TRP A 11 -16.03 33.01 -41.30
N LEU A 12 -16.87 33.23 -40.30
CA LEU A 12 -16.58 32.91 -38.89
C LEU A 12 -16.61 31.38 -38.75
N MET A 13 -15.45 30.77 -38.87
CA MET A 13 -15.27 29.39 -38.40
C MET A 13 -15.34 29.39 -36.88
N ALA A 14 -16.50 29.11 -36.34
CA ALA A 14 -16.66 28.74 -34.95
C ALA A 14 -16.01 27.40 -34.74
N LEU A 15 -14.75 27.39 -34.25
CA LEU A 15 -14.09 26.23 -33.72
C LEU A 15 -14.80 25.85 -32.42
N LEU A 16 -15.80 24.98 -32.52
CA LEU A 16 -16.34 24.24 -31.40
C LEU A 16 -15.23 23.30 -30.89
N THR A 17 -14.41 23.77 -29.97
CA THR A 17 -13.57 22.92 -29.15
C THR A 17 -14.49 22.10 -28.27
N LEU A 18 -14.81 20.88 -28.71
CA LEU A 18 -15.36 19.88 -27.87
C LEU A 18 -14.31 19.57 -26.79
N HIS A 19 -14.45 20.20 -25.64
CA HIS A 19 -13.79 19.75 -24.43
C HIS A 19 -14.45 18.41 -24.08
N VAL A 20 -13.88 17.34 -24.59
CA VAL A 20 -14.13 16.01 -24.06
C VAL A 20 -13.51 16.03 -22.66
N ASN A 21 -14.32 16.35 -21.66
CA ASN A 21 -14.03 15.96 -20.30
C ASN A 21 -13.99 14.44 -20.34
N VAL A 22 -12.78 13.89 -20.48
CA VAL A 22 -12.51 12.53 -20.08
C VAL A 22 -12.67 12.55 -18.56
N GLY A 23 -13.92 12.44 -18.13
CA GLY A 23 -14.22 12.11 -16.75
C GLY A 23 -13.51 10.79 -16.53
N GLU A 24 -12.46 10.80 -15.71
CA GLU A 24 -11.97 9.59 -15.08
C GLU A 24 -13.19 8.90 -14.50
N THR A 25 -13.66 7.90 -15.21
CA THR A 25 -14.66 6.99 -14.69
C THR A 25 -13.93 6.24 -13.59
N LYS A 26 -13.92 6.83 -12.39
CA LYS A 26 -13.61 6.13 -11.16
C LYS A 26 -14.57 4.96 -11.16
N ARG A 27 -14.11 3.83 -11.66
CA ARG A 27 -14.83 2.56 -11.54
C ARG A 27 -14.96 2.33 -10.05
N ASN A 28 -16.07 2.78 -9.49
CA ASN A 28 -16.52 2.29 -8.20
C ASN A 28 -16.84 0.81 -8.43
N SER A 29 -15.82 -0.02 -8.35
CA SER A 29 -15.98 -1.42 -8.08
C SER A 29 -16.54 -1.51 -6.66
N LEU A 30 -17.84 -1.53 -6.55
CA LEU A 30 -18.60 -1.54 -5.30
C LEU A 30 -18.31 -2.76 -4.40
N ASN A 31 -17.35 -3.62 -4.80
CA ASN A 31 -17.05 -4.89 -4.12
C ASN A 31 -15.55 -5.20 -3.98
N GLU A 32 -14.63 -4.30 -4.37
CA GLU A 32 -13.22 -4.56 -4.13
C GLU A 32 -12.82 -4.03 -2.75
N PRO A 33 -12.26 -4.90 -1.88
CA PRO A 33 -11.81 -4.47 -0.57
C PRO A 33 -10.65 -3.50 -0.69
N ASP A 34 -10.70 -2.39 0.04
CA ASP A 34 -9.60 -1.44 0.10
C ASP A 34 -8.51 -1.98 1.05
N VAL A 35 -7.37 -2.36 0.47
CA VAL A 35 -6.18 -2.81 1.21
C VAL A 35 -5.03 -1.87 0.85
N PRO A 36 -4.82 -0.77 1.62
CA PRO A 36 -3.70 0.12 1.42
C PRO A 36 -2.37 -0.65 1.46
N PHE A 37 -1.65 -0.66 0.35
CA PHE A 37 -0.42 -1.41 0.17
C PHE A 37 0.50 -0.68 -0.82
N PRO A 38 1.80 -0.67 -0.61
CA PRO A 38 2.57 -1.36 0.43
C PRO A 38 2.54 -0.64 1.79
N PRO A 39 2.85 -1.34 2.90
CA PRO A 39 3.07 -0.73 4.21
C PRO A 39 4.38 0.06 4.20
N ALA A 40 4.41 1.21 4.86
CA ALA A 40 5.59 2.05 4.95
C ALA A 40 6.77 1.36 5.66
N ARG A 41 7.98 1.67 5.21
CA ARG A 41 9.20 1.22 5.88
C ARG A 41 9.29 1.85 7.28
N PRO A 42 9.64 1.09 8.33
CA PRO A 42 9.87 1.65 9.65
C PRO A 42 11.06 2.62 9.66
N THR A 43 10.84 3.80 10.23
CA THR A 43 11.82 4.86 10.45
C THR A 43 11.74 5.37 11.90
N SER A 44 12.69 6.18 12.33
CA SER A 44 12.64 6.84 13.63
C SER A 44 11.38 7.72 13.81
N GLU A 45 10.90 8.30 12.72
CA GLU A 45 9.76 9.21 12.71
C GLU A 45 8.42 8.49 12.87
N ASN A 46 8.28 7.29 12.28
CA ASN A 46 7.02 6.54 12.32
C ASN A 46 6.99 5.41 13.36
N LEU A 47 8.11 5.09 14.00
CA LEU A 47 8.22 3.98 14.94
C LEU A 47 7.25 4.08 16.12
N ALA A 48 7.07 5.28 16.67
CA ALA A 48 6.12 5.51 17.76
C ALA A 48 4.68 5.15 17.33
N ALA A 49 4.28 5.51 16.11
CA ALA A 49 2.98 5.17 15.56
C ALA A 49 2.84 3.66 15.32
N ILE A 50 3.91 3.01 14.84
CA ILE A 50 3.97 1.55 14.66
C ILE A 50 3.75 0.86 16.00
N CYS A 51 4.44 1.29 17.05
CA CYS A 51 4.40 0.68 18.39
C CYS A 51 3.17 1.07 19.21
N HIS A 52 2.37 2.03 18.77
CA HIS A 52 1.08 2.35 19.40
C HIS A 52 0.00 1.28 19.18
N GLN A 53 0.42 0.04 18.98
CA GLN A 53 -0.39 -1.18 18.90
C GLN A 53 -1.59 -1.13 17.96
N GLY A 54 -1.45 -0.46 16.83
CA GLY A 54 -2.36 -0.63 15.72
C GLY A 54 -3.81 -0.21 15.93
N GLN A 55 -4.12 0.56 16.96
CA GLN A 55 -5.43 1.19 17.08
C GLN A 55 -5.69 2.03 15.83
N GLY A 56 -6.83 1.74 15.15
CA GLY A 56 -7.18 2.43 13.91
C GLY A 56 -6.37 2.01 12.67
N ARG A 57 -5.43 1.07 12.76
CA ARG A 57 -4.78 0.49 11.57
C ARG A 57 -5.56 -0.71 11.05
N PRO A 58 -5.84 -0.77 9.72
CA PRO A 58 -6.62 -1.83 9.13
C PRO A 58 -5.98 -3.21 9.33
N ARG A 59 -6.84 -4.20 9.60
CA ARG A 59 -6.52 -5.62 9.68
C ARG A 59 -7.56 -6.41 8.91
N TYR A 60 -7.16 -7.52 8.37
CA TYR A 60 -7.90 -8.20 7.33
C TYR A 60 -8.16 -9.65 7.73
N PRO A 61 -9.19 -9.93 8.56
CA PRO A 61 -9.60 -11.31 8.82
C PRO A 61 -10.03 -12.00 7.51
N ASP A 62 -9.95 -13.32 7.45
CA ASP A 62 -10.29 -14.08 6.23
C ASP A 62 -11.71 -13.78 5.72
N SER A 63 -12.63 -13.47 6.63
CA SER A 63 -14.00 -13.06 6.31
C SER A 63 -14.11 -11.73 5.58
N PHE A 64 -13.08 -10.89 5.63
CA PHE A 64 -13.05 -9.59 4.93
C PHE A 64 -13.00 -9.77 3.40
N PHE A 65 -12.36 -10.81 2.95
CA PHE A 65 -12.21 -11.10 1.53
C PHE A 65 -13.32 -12.07 1.11
N GLY A 66 -14.46 -11.56 0.66
CA GLY A 66 -15.52 -12.36 0.04
C GLY A 66 -14.97 -13.24 -1.10
N GLY A 67 -15.77 -13.97 -1.81
CA GLY A 67 -15.51 -14.91 -2.89
C GLY A 67 -14.18 -14.91 -3.69
N SER A 68 -14.11 -15.65 -4.76
CA SER A 68 -12.90 -16.04 -5.48
C SER A 68 -12.11 -14.94 -6.19
N GLY A 69 -12.66 -13.74 -6.39
CA GLY A 69 -12.03 -12.68 -7.21
C GLY A 69 -10.97 -11.81 -6.50
N ALA A 70 -10.82 -11.93 -5.18
CA ALA A 70 -10.01 -11.01 -4.37
C ALA A 70 -8.62 -11.57 -3.97
N SER A 71 -8.04 -12.48 -4.76
CA SER A 71 -6.83 -13.22 -4.35
C SER A 71 -5.61 -12.32 -4.10
N HIS A 72 -5.39 -11.29 -4.91
CA HIS A 72 -4.30 -10.33 -4.74
C HIS A 72 -4.51 -9.44 -3.50
N PHE A 73 -5.74 -8.97 -3.24
CA PHE A 73 -6.06 -8.23 -2.02
C PHE A 73 -5.89 -9.09 -0.78
N ARG A 74 -6.25 -10.38 -0.85
CA ARG A 74 -6.05 -11.32 0.26
C ARG A 74 -4.57 -11.50 0.58
N ARG A 75 -3.69 -11.60 -0.42
CA ARG A 75 -2.24 -11.69 -0.18
C ARG A 75 -1.69 -10.42 0.45
N ARG A 76 -2.11 -9.23 -0.02
CA ARG A 76 -1.78 -7.94 0.59
C ARG A 76 -2.25 -7.86 2.04
N GLY A 77 -3.51 -8.20 2.30
CA GLY A 77 -4.06 -8.21 3.65
C GLY A 77 -3.35 -9.18 4.58
N LYS A 78 -2.97 -10.38 4.11
CA LYS A 78 -2.15 -11.32 4.88
C LYS A 78 -0.76 -10.76 5.20
N ALA A 79 -0.13 -10.09 4.25
CA ALA A 79 1.16 -9.45 4.49
C ALA A 79 1.06 -8.33 5.55
N ILE A 80 -0.02 -7.53 5.52
CA ILE A 80 -0.30 -6.53 6.55
C ILE A 80 -0.53 -7.18 7.91
N ASN A 81 -1.38 -8.21 8.00
CA ASN A 81 -1.63 -8.91 9.27
C ASN A 81 -0.34 -9.50 9.86
N ARG A 82 0.48 -10.13 9.04
CA ARG A 82 1.79 -10.68 9.41
C ARG A 82 2.68 -9.58 9.98
N LEU A 83 2.76 -8.47 9.29
CA LEU A 83 3.57 -7.34 9.70
C LEU A 83 3.09 -6.74 11.04
N GLU A 84 1.78 -6.54 11.21
CA GLU A 84 1.18 -6.05 12.47
C GLU A 84 1.47 -7.00 13.65
N SER A 85 1.40 -8.32 13.42
CA SER A 85 1.76 -9.32 14.42
C SER A 85 3.23 -9.21 14.83
N TRP A 86 4.13 -9.10 13.87
CA TRP A 86 5.56 -9.03 14.11
C TRP A 86 6.00 -7.70 14.72
N TYR A 87 5.34 -6.60 14.36
CA TYR A 87 5.52 -5.31 15.04
C TYR A 87 5.16 -5.40 16.53
N THR A 88 4.09 -6.13 16.84
CA THR A 88 3.72 -6.35 18.25
C THR A 88 4.83 -7.03 19.01
N LEU A 89 5.50 -8.03 18.42
CA LEU A 89 6.66 -8.69 19.05
C LEU A 89 7.83 -7.73 19.24
N CYS A 90 8.14 -6.90 18.24
CA CYS A 90 9.21 -5.92 18.33
C CYS A 90 8.93 -4.86 19.42
N CYS A 91 7.69 -4.37 19.49
CA CYS A 91 7.31 -3.27 20.36
C CYS A 91 7.01 -3.70 21.81
N SER A 92 6.77 -4.99 22.07
CA SER A 92 6.45 -5.51 23.42
C SER A 92 7.65 -5.61 24.35
N GLY A 93 8.87 -5.42 23.84
CA GLY A 93 10.09 -5.64 24.58
C GLY A 93 10.50 -7.11 24.73
N GLN A 94 9.77 -8.03 24.12
CA GLN A 94 10.08 -9.48 24.18
C GLN A 94 11.34 -9.84 23.40
N VAL A 95 11.56 -9.22 22.25
CA VAL A 95 12.69 -9.55 21.35
C VAL A 95 13.66 -8.39 21.18
N ALA A 96 13.25 -7.16 21.50
CA ALA A 96 14.05 -5.95 21.37
C ALA A 96 13.80 -5.03 22.57
N GLN A 97 14.85 -4.66 23.31
CA GLN A 97 14.72 -3.92 24.57
C GLN A 97 14.98 -2.41 24.43
N TRP A 98 15.77 -2.02 23.46
CA TRP A 98 16.19 -0.63 23.23
C TRP A 98 15.54 -0.06 21.98
N THR A 99 15.27 1.23 21.97
CA THR A 99 14.63 1.91 20.81
C THR A 99 15.32 1.63 19.49
N THR A 100 16.66 1.60 19.46
CA THR A 100 17.43 1.27 18.27
C THR A 100 17.22 -0.18 17.83
N GLN A 101 17.15 -1.12 18.77
CA GLN A 101 16.83 -2.52 18.47
C GLN A 101 15.38 -2.70 18.04
N ILE A 102 14.45 -1.95 18.62
CA ILE A 102 13.03 -1.98 18.23
C ILE A 102 12.89 -1.52 16.77
N LEU A 103 13.56 -0.44 16.40
CA LEU A 103 13.57 0.02 15.01
C LEU A 103 14.17 -1.02 14.07
N CYS A 104 15.31 -1.58 14.42
CA CYS A 104 15.96 -2.63 13.64
C CYS A 104 15.07 -3.88 13.52
N CYS A 105 14.44 -4.30 14.61
CA CYS A 105 13.47 -5.39 14.62
C CYS A 105 12.31 -5.11 13.67
N ALA A 106 11.71 -3.92 13.74
CA ALA A 106 10.61 -3.53 12.88
C ALA A 106 11.02 -3.51 11.39
N GLN A 107 12.23 -3.03 11.09
CA GLN A 107 12.77 -3.06 9.72
C GLN A 107 13.01 -4.48 9.21
N GLN A 108 13.48 -5.39 10.06
CA GLN A 108 13.63 -6.80 9.71
C GLN A 108 12.25 -7.45 9.49
N ALA A 109 11.27 -7.16 10.35
CA ALA A 109 9.90 -7.63 10.20
C ALA A 109 9.30 -7.16 8.87
N TRP A 110 9.48 -5.89 8.52
CA TRP A 110 9.02 -5.32 7.27
C TRP A 110 9.64 -6.03 6.05
N LYS A 111 10.96 -6.19 6.03
CA LYS A 111 11.65 -6.89 4.95
C LYS A 111 11.22 -8.36 4.83
N GLN A 112 11.08 -9.07 5.94
CA GLN A 112 10.66 -10.47 5.94
C GLN A 112 9.21 -10.64 5.50
N ALA A 113 8.28 -9.79 5.96
CA ALA A 113 6.88 -9.84 5.58
C ALA A 113 6.70 -9.59 4.07
N LEU A 114 7.39 -8.60 3.51
CA LEU A 114 7.35 -8.30 2.08
C LEU A 114 8.08 -9.34 1.23
N SER A 115 9.14 -9.94 1.73
CA SER A 115 9.79 -11.07 1.05
C SER A 115 8.85 -12.26 0.94
N GLN A 116 8.14 -12.59 2.01
CA GLN A 116 7.17 -13.69 2.00
C GLN A 116 5.96 -13.35 1.11
N PHE A 117 5.50 -12.10 1.14
CA PHE A 117 4.48 -11.62 0.20
C PHE A 117 4.90 -11.87 -1.26
N CYS A 118 6.14 -11.53 -1.62
CA CYS A 118 6.63 -11.78 -2.97
C CYS A 118 6.70 -13.28 -3.32
N VAL A 119 7.06 -14.15 -2.38
CA VAL A 119 6.99 -15.60 -2.59
C VAL A 119 5.54 -16.04 -2.89
N GLU A 120 4.59 -15.51 -2.13
CA GLU A 120 3.16 -15.80 -2.32
C GLU A 120 2.64 -15.25 -3.67
N GLU A 121 3.10 -14.07 -4.13
CA GLU A 121 2.78 -13.52 -5.44
C GLU A 121 3.24 -14.45 -6.58
N TYR A 122 4.46 -14.97 -6.51
CA TYR A 122 4.98 -15.91 -7.51
C TYR A 122 4.39 -17.32 -7.43
N SER A 123 3.68 -17.65 -6.37
CA SER A 123 3.01 -18.94 -6.24
C SER A 123 1.66 -19.01 -6.97
N THR A 124 1.25 -17.95 -7.64
CA THR A 124 -0.02 -17.84 -8.33
C THR A 124 0.17 -17.62 -9.83
N MET A 125 -0.89 -17.85 -10.63
CA MET A 125 -0.88 -17.60 -12.08
C MET A 125 -1.17 -16.14 -12.46
N THR A 126 -1.29 -15.25 -11.46
CA THR A 126 -1.51 -13.82 -11.70
C THR A 126 -0.18 -13.10 -11.91
N VAL A 127 -0.22 -11.93 -12.53
CA VAL A 127 0.95 -11.07 -12.63
C VAL A 127 1.38 -10.67 -11.22
N PRO A 128 2.63 -10.94 -10.80
CA PRO A 128 3.11 -10.57 -9.48
C PRO A 128 3.12 -9.05 -9.28
N TYR A 129 3.10 -8.62 -8.01
CA TYR A 129 3.32 -7.23 -7.66
C TYR A 129 4.67 -6.76 -8.20
N GLU A 130 4.72 -5.60 -8.85
CA GLU A 130 5.90 -5.17 -9.63
C GLU A 130 7.21 -5.15 -8.83
N CYS A 131 7.18 -4.65 -7.58
CA CYS A 131 8.37 -4.62 -6.73
C CYS A 131 8.94 -6.01 -6.39
N CYS A 132 8.16 -7.07 -6.59
CA CYS A 132 8.63 -8.44 -6.37
C CYS A 132 9.61 -8.91 -7.46
N ALA A 133 9.60 -8.29 -8.63
CA ALA A 133 10.57 -8.57 -9.69
C ALA A 133 12.00 -8.12 -9.30
N ASP A 134 12.11 -7.09 -8.47
CA ASP A 134 13.38 -6.57 -8.00
C ASP A 134 14.00 -7.42 -6.89
N ARG A 135 15.29 -7.17 -6.62
CA ARG A 135 16.06 -7.85 -5.56
C ARG A 135 16.88 -6.86 -4.74
N GLY A 136 17.23 -7.25 -3.54
CA GLY A 136 18.08 -6.45 -2.66
C GLY A 136 17.45 -5.07 -2.36
N GLU A 137 18.27 -4.04 -2.30
CA GLU A 137 17.81 -2.69 -1.93
C GLU A 137 16.86 -2.07 -2.97
N THR A 138 16.99 -2.43 -4.26
CA THR A 138 16.06 -1.97 -5.31
C THR A 138 14.63 -2.37 -5.02
N ARG A 139 14.41 -3.61 -4.55
CA ARG A 139 13.09 -4.06 -4.09
C ARG A 139 12.54 -3.19 -2.97
N TRP A 140 13.37 -2.87 -1.99
CA TRP A 140 12.93 -2.09 -0.83
C TRP A 140 12.64 -0.65 -1.21
N THR A 141 13.44 -0.06 -2.10
CA THR A 141 13.18 1.27 -2.66
C THR A 141 11.89 1.29 -3.46
N CYS A 142 11.60 0.25 -4.24
CA CYS A 142 10.34 0.13 -4.97
C CYS A 142 9.14 0.13 -4.00
N PHE A 143 9.15 -0.71 -2.98
CA PHE A 143 8.09 -0.73 -1.97
C PHE A 143 7.97 0.60 -1.20
N ASP A 144 9.05 1.36 -1.10
CA ASP A 144 9.10 2.64 -0.39
C ASP A 144 8.71 3.84 -1.28
N SER A 145 8.48 3.64 -2.58
CA SER A 145 8.19 4.71 -3.53
C SER A 145 6.71 5.13 -3.56
N GLU A 146 5.79 4.23 -3.24
CA GLU A 146 4.34 4.45 -3.34
C GLU A 146 3.62 4.13 -2.02
N LEU A 147 3.81 4.97 -1.03
CA LEU A 147 3.29 4.71 0.31
C LEU A 147 1.92 5.37 0.54
N PRO A 148 0.84 4.60 0.69
CA PRO A 148 -0.47 5.17 1.02
C PRO A 148 -0.53 5.77 2.43
N ASN A 149 0.28 5.27 3.37
CA ASN A 149 0.29 5.74 4.76
C ASN A 149 1.72 5.75 5.35
N PRO A 150 2.59 6.69 4.93
CA PRO A 150 3.99 6.71 5.36
C PRO A 150 4.17 6.93 6.87
N ASN A 151 3.21 7.55 7.52
CA ASN A 151 3.27 7.89 8.94
C ASN A 151 2.48 6.93 9.84
N TYR A 152 1.94 5.84 9.32
CA TYR A 152 1.10 4.91 10.08
C TYR A 152 -0.06 5.60 10.84
N LYS A 153 -0.67 6.61 10.23
CA LYS A 153 -1.81 7.31 10.82
C LYS A 153 -2.99 6.34 10.98
N PRO A 154 -3.64 6.33 12.14
CA PRO A 154 -4.83 5.51 12.32
C PRO A 154 -5.98 6.01 11.46
N THR A 155 -6.83 5.09 11.02
CA THR A 155 -8.08 5.44 10.31
C THR A 155 -9.09 5.92 11.33
N PRO A 156 -9.62 7.16 11.23
CA PRO A 156 -10.58 7.69 12.17
C PRO A 156 -11.83 6.79 12.29
N GLY A 157 -12.25 6.48 13.52
CA GLY A 157 -13.44 5.68 13.78
C GLY A 157 -13.30 4.18 13.47
N TYR A 158 -12.14 3.72 13.03
CA TYR A 158 -11.90 2.30 12.78
C TYR A 158 -11.38 1.61 14.04
N THR A 159 -12.05 0.53 14.43
CA THR A 159 -11.57 -0.37 15.49
C THR A 159 -11.05 -1.65 14.86
N ALA A 160 -9.74 -1.86 14.98
CA ALA A 160 -9.10 -3.03 14.41
C ALA A 160 -9.49 -4.32 15.16
N PRO A 161 -9.78 -5.42 14.45
CA PRO A 161 -9.91 -6.73 15.08
C PRO A 161 -8.56 -7.16 15.67
N PRO A 162 -8.54 -8.10 16.64
CA PRO A 162 -7.28 -8.67 17.12
C PRO A 162 -6.46 -9.24 15.97
N VAL A 163 -5.15 -9.01 15.95
CA VAL A 163 -4.25 -9.66 15.00
C VAL A 163 -4.00 -11.07 15.50
N PRO A 164 -4.23 -12.10 14.67
CA PRO A 164 -3.74 -13.43 14.95
C PRO A 164 -2.21 -13.39 15.09
N GLN A 165 -1.70 -14.16 16.03
CA GLN A 165 -0.25 -14.29 16.16
C GLN A 165 0.30 -15.06 14.95
N GLU A 166 1.10 -14.38 14.14
CA GLU A 166 1.75 -14.94 12.96
C GLU A 166 3.14 -15.49 13.35
N LEU A 167 3.37 -16.74 13.02
CA LEU A 167 4.64 -17.39 13.24
C LEU A 167 5.65 -17.08 12.14
N GLY A 168 6.93 -17.47 12.35
CA GLY A 168 7.96 -17.42 11.32
C GLY A 168 8.80 -16.16 11.29
N PHE A 169 8.57 -15.20 12.17
CA PHE A 169 9.48 -14.05 12.31
C PHE A 169 10.77 -14.45 13.01
N ILE A 170 11.90 -14.11 12.41
CA ILE A 170 13.23 -14.34 12.97
C ILE A 170 13.93 -13.01 13.13
N PHE A 171 14.06 -12.55 14.37
CA PHE A 171 14.82 -11.36 14.69
C PHE A 171 16.30 -11.72 14.89
N ASN A 172 17.18 -11.03 14.18
CA ASN A 172 18.62 -11.15 14.31
C ASN A 172 19.19 -9.85 14.90
N ALA A 173 19.43 -9.82 16.19
CA ALA A 173 20.00 -8.67 16.88
C ALA A 173 21.42 -8.32 16.40
N ASN A 174 22.17 -9.30 15.86
CA ASN A 174 23.54 -9.07 15.35
C ASN A 174 23.54 -8.37 13.97
N ALA A 175 22.39 -8.27 13.31
CA ALA A 175 22.21 -7.54 12.07
C ALA A 175 21.76 -6.09 12.30
N CYS A 176 21.70 -5.66 13.53
CA CYS A 176 21.46 -4.29 13.94
C CYS A 176 22.77 -3.54 14.20
#